data_e39d8a79db5ccfc274867935fa8b2643
#
_entry.id   e39d8a79db5ccfc274867935fa8b2643
#
_cell.length_a   1.000
_cell.length_b   1.000
_cell.length_c   1.000
_cell.angle_alpha   90.00
_cell.angle_beta   90.00
_cell.angle_gamma   90.00
#
_symmetry.space_group_name_H-M   'P 1'
#
loop_
_entity.id
_entity.type
_entity.pdbx_description
1 polymer ?
#
loop_
_entity_poly.entity_id
_entity_poly.type
_entity_poly.pdbx_seq_one_letter_code
_entity_poly.pdbx_strand_id
1 'polypeptide(L)'
;MASLSLSDVTVVSVCYKSDALIAEMIATVPEETPIVLVDNGKTNSFANLPAGRNIRIVQLEDNQGFGRGCNAGAAVAQTPWILFLNPDARLTAGAIEALLEAIDRHPSGVAFNPRISNSDGSEYFKRRSWLLPRRRYMKKGWPAVDTVVPVLSGAAFFVSRQKFDAVDGFDPAIFLYHEDDDLSLRLAKLGQLVFARDALVSHAAGHSSGRSPEIARLKAFHMAQSRIYTGIKHRRPLPRLSTFVQAFALIMSPSALFSARRRAKAAGFLKGAVESITRQP
;
A
#
# COMPACT_ATOMS: atom_id res chain seq x y z
N MET A 1 8.66 24.47 -17.81
CA MET A 1 8.93 23.02 -17.75
C MET A 1 7.96 22.37 -18.75
N ALA A 2 8.36 21.29 -19.46
CA ALA A 2 7.38 20.55 -20.27
C ALA A 2 6.26 20.04 -19.35
N SER A 3 5.02 20.09 -19.84
CA SER A 3 3.89 19.53 -19.09
C SER A 3 4.06 18.00 -18.98
N LEU A 4 3.87 17.45 -17.77
CA LEU A 4 3.85 16.00 -17.56
C LEU A 4 2.69 15.36 -18.32
N SER A 5 2.89 14.14 -18.80
CA SER A 5 1.94 13.35 -19.58
C SER A 5 1.75 11.97 -19.00
N LEU A 6 0.80 11.19 -19.52
CA LEU A 6 0.54 9.81 -19.12
C LEU A 6 1.78 8.91 -19.28
N SER A 7 2.64 9.18 -20.26
CA SER A 7 3.90 8.45 -20.48
C SER A 7 4.99 8.77 -19.46
N ASP A 8 4.81 9.80 -18.61
CA ASP A 8 5.72 10.14 -17.52
C ASP A 8 5.38 9.40 -16.21
N VAL A 9 4.38 8.53 -16.25
CA VAL A 9 3.94 7.71 -15.11
C VAL A 9 4.10 6.23 -15.43
N THR A 10 4.75 5.46 -14.55
CA THR A 10 4.70 3.99 -14.59
C THR A 10 3.77 3.48 -13.51
N VAL A 11 2.78 2.66 -13.90
CA VAL A 11 1.98 1.89 -12.93
C VAL A 11 2.76 0.64 -12.54
N VAL A 12 3.01 0.46 -11.24
CA VAL A 12 3.66 -0.74 -10.67
C VAL A 12 2.63 -1.50 -9.84
N SER A 13 2.38 -2.76 -10.18
CA SER A 13 1.44 -3.62 -9.46
C SER A 13 2.11 -4.90 -8.97
N VAL A 14 2.01 -5.16 -7.66
CA VAL A 14 2.55 -6.38 -7.03
C VAL A 14 1.47 -7.45 -7.02
N CYS A 15 1.71 -8.51 -7.78
CA CYS A 15 0.78 -9.61 -8.01
C CYS A 15 1.17 -10.84 -7.19
N TYR A 16 0.23 -11.37 -6.41
CA TYR A 16 0.38 -12.62 -5.68
C TYR A 16 -0.94 -13.38 -5.70
N LYS A 17 -1.02 -14.46 -6.49
CA LYS A 17 -2.27 -15.22 -6.72
C LYS A 17 -3.41 -14.31 -7.21
N SER A 18 -3.12 -13.44 -8.18
CA SER A 18 -4.01 -12.33 -8.58
C SER A 18 -4.48 -12.41 -10.04
N ASP A 19 -4.27 -13.51 -10.75
CA ASP A 19 -4.57 -13.65 -12.21
C ASP A 19 -5.94 -13.10 -12.60
N ALA A 20 -6.97 -13.41 -11.82
CA ALA A 20 -8.34 -12.97 -12.09
C ALA A 20 -8.54 -11.43 -11.99
N LEU A 21 -7.62 -10.72 -11.36
CA LEU A 21 -7.75 -9.28 -11.10
C LEU A 21 -6.87 -8.42 -12.03
N ILE A 22 -5.80 -9.02 -12.56
CA ILE A 22 -4.77 -8.31 -13.31
C ILE A 22 -5.32 -7.72 -14.60
N ALA A 23 -6.05 -8.51 -15.39
CA ALA A 23 -6.61 -8.06 -16.67
C ALA A 23 -7.58 -6.88 -16.49
N GLU A 24 -8.43 -6.93 -15.46
CA GLU A 24 -9.37 -5.85 -15.15
C GLU A 24 -8.64 -4.58 -14.67
N MET A 25 -7.57 -4.72 -13.89
CA MET A 25 -6.76 -3.58 -13.46
C MET A 25 -6.09 -2.92 -14.66
N ILE A 26 -5.45 -3.71 -15.54
CA ILE A 26 -4.79 -3.21 -16.75
C ILE A 26 -5.77 -2.47 -17.66
N ALA A 27 -7.00 -2.98 -17.83
CA ALA A 27 -8.02 -2.35 -18.66
C ALA A 27 -8.41 -0.94 -18.20
N THR A 28 -8.11 -0.55 -16.95
CA THR A 28 -8.37 0.79 -16.43
C THR A 28 -7.17 1.73 -16.53
N VAL A 29 -5.99 1.21 -16.89
CA VAL A 29 -4.78 2.04 -17.06
C VAL A 29 -4.75 2.60 -18.48
N PRO A 30 -4.54 3.92 -18.69
CA PRO A 30 -4.42 4.52 -20.02
C PRO A 30 -3.37 3.82 -20.89
N GLU A 31 -3.57 3.80 -22.22
CA GLU A 31 -2.70 3.05 -23.13
C GLU A 31 -1.26 3.55 -23.17
N GLU A 32 -1.08 4.83 -23.03
CA GLU A 32 0.22 5.51 -23.05
C GLU A 32 1.04 5.27 -21.76
N THR A 33 0.39 4.79 -20.71
CA THR A 33 1.02 4.60 -19.39
C THR A 33 1.71 3.23 -19.34
N PRO A 34 3.05 3.17 -19.18
CA PRO A 34 3.78 1.92 -18.95
C PRO A 34 3.33 1.18 -17.69
N ILE A 35 3.33 -0.14 -17.74
CA ILE A 35 2.94 -1.00 -16.63
C ILE A 35 4.08 -1.94 -16.27
N VAL A 36 4.38 -2.07 -14.99
CA VAL A 36 5.25 -3.10 -14.44
C VAL A 36 4.43 -4.02 -13.54
N LEU A 37 4.33 -5.28 -13.90
CA LEU A 37 3.72 -6.32 -13.10
C LEU A 37 4.81 -7.08 -12.36
N VAL A 38 4.74 -7.13 -11.04
CA VAL A 38 5.69 -7.90 -10.23
C VAL A 38 5.02 -9.19 -9.77
N ASP A 39 5.45 -10.33 -10.34
CA ASP A 39 5.01 -11.65 -9.88
C ASP A 39 5.74 -12.03 -8.59
N ASN A 40 5.09 -11.80 -7.48
CA ASN A 40 5.69 -11.96 -6.15
C ASN A 40 5.59 -13.43 -5.68
N GLY A 41 6.44 -14.30 -6.23
CA GLY A 41 6.53 -15.71 -5.87
C GLY A 41 6.06 -16.67 -6.95
N LYS A 42 6.14 -16.29 -8.21
CA LYS A 42 5.79 -17.15 -9.38
C LYS A 42 4.39 -17.77 -9.27
N THR A 43 3.43 -16.96 -8.89
CA THR A 43 2.06 -17.42 -8.59
C THR A 43 1.03 -17.03 -9.65
N ASN A 44 1.44 -16.27 -10.68
CA ASN A 44 0.55 -15.76 -11.72
C ASN A 44 1.01 -16.26 -13.11
N SER A 45 0.04 -16.60 -13.95
CA SER A 45 0.31 -17.10 -15.29
C SER A 45 0.52 -15.97 -16.32
N PHE A 46 -0.09 -14.80 -16.09
CA PHE A 46 -0.13 -13.67 -17.03
C PHE A 46 -0.60 -14.04 -18.45
N ALA A 47 -1.36 -15.14 -18.60
CA ALA A 47 -1.74 -15.68 -19.88
C ALA A 47 -2.65 -14.76 -20.72
N ASN A 48 -3.39 -13.87 -20.08
CA ASN A 48 -4.42 -13.02 -20.71
C ASN A 48 -4.02 -11.54 -20.72
N LEU A 49 -2.75 -11.23 -20.88
CA LEU A 49 -2.32 -9.84 -21.01
C LEU A 49 -2.70 -9.28 -22.39
N PRO A 50 -3.20 -8.03 -22.48
CA PRO A 50 -3.57 -7.42 -23.75
C PRO A 50 -2.33 -7.22 -24.64
N ALA A 51 -2.44 -7.60 -25.92
CA ALA A 51 -1.39 -7.38 -26.90
C ALA A 51 -1.18 -5.87 -27.17
N GLY A 52 0.06 -5.50 -27.50
CA GLY A 52 0.40 -4.12 -27.87
C GLY A 52 0.57 -3.15 -26.69
N ARG A 53 0.30 -3.57 -25.45
CA ARG A 53 0.51 -2.74 -24.25
C ARG A 53 1.97 -2.76 -23.81
N ASN A 54 2.48 -1.62 -23.37
CA ASN A 54 3.80 -1.51 -22.75
C ASN A 54 3.78 -2.11 -21.34
N ILE A 55 3.87 -3.44 -21.24
CA ILE A 55 3.85 -4.19 -19.99
C ILE A 55 5.18 -4.91 -19.82
N ARG A 56 5.82 -4.70 -18.68
CA ARG A 56 7.02 -5.43 -18.24
C ARG A 56 6.69 -6.31 -17.04
N ILE A 57 7.12 -7.58 -17.08
CA ILE A 57 6.97 -8.52 -15.97
C ILE A 57 8.31 -8.65 -15.24
N VAL A 58 8.28 -8.54 -13.91
CA VAL A 58 9.39 -8.82 -12.99
C VAL A 58 9.00 -10.03 -12.15
N GLN A 59 9.79 -11.10 -12.21
CA GLN A 59 9.53 -12.32 -11.43
C GLN A 59 10.42 -12.38 -10.20
N LEU A 60 9.82 -12.60 -9.03
CA LEU A 60 10.51 -12.91 -7.79
C LEU A 60 10.35 -14.39 -7.48
N GLU A 61 11.42 -15.05 -7.03
CA GLU A 61 11.45 -16.49 -6.77
C GLU A 61 10.41 -16.91 -5.73
N ASP A 62 10.26 -16.11 -4.68
CA ASP A 62 9.34 -16.31 -3.58
C ASP A 62 8.62 -15.02 -3.19
N ASN A 63 7.57 -15.16 -2.38
CA ASN A 63 6.83 -14.03 -1.86
C ASN A 63 7.69 -13.25 -0.85
N GLN A 64 8.22 -12.12 -1.29
CA GLN A 64 9.07 -11.22 -0.49
C GLN A 64 8.29 -10.14 0.27
N GLY A 65 6.96 -10.15 0.19
CA GLY A 65 6.09 -9.11 0.76
C GLY A 65 5.83 -7.95 -0.19
N PHE A 66 4.92 -7.05 0.22
CA PHE A 66 4.44 -5.98 -0.66
C PHE A 66 5.54 -4.94 -0.96
N GLY A 67 6.21 -4.44 0.07
CA GLY A 67 7.21 -3.37 -0.09
C GLY A 67 8.39 -3.77 -0.98
N ARG A 68 8.94 -4.99 -0.80
CA ARG A 68 10.03 -5.50 -1.66
C ARG A 68 9.56 -5.71 -3.09
N GLY A 69 8.32 -6.19 -3.28
CA GLY A 69 7.71 -6.27 -4.61
C GLY A 69 7.62 -4.90 -5.28
N CYS A 70 7.15 -3.88 -4.57
CA CYS A 70 7.13 -2.50 -5.06
C CYS A 70 8.53 -1.99 -5.43
N ASN A 71 9.54 -2.25 -4.61
CA ASN A 71 10.92 -1.87 -4.90
C ASN A 71 11.45 -2.54 -6.17
N ALA A 72 11.18 -3.84 -6.35
CA ALA A 72 11.58 -4.58 -7.56
C ALA A 72 10.94 -3.98 -8.83
N GLY A 73 9.66 -3.61 -8.76
CA GLY A 73 8.96 -2.93 -9.84
C GLY A 73 9.50 -1.52 -10.12
N ALA A 74 9.75 -0.75 -9.07
CA ALA A 74 10.32 0.59 -9.17
C ALA A 74 11.73 0.59 -9.79
N ALA A 75 12.54 -0.43 -9.50
CA ALA A 75 13.91 -0.55 -10.03
C ALA A 75 13.96 -0.65 -11.56
N VAL A 76 12.89 -1.12 -12.21
CA VAL A 76 12.80 -1.23 -13.67
C VAL A 76 11.94 -0.13 -14.32
N ALA A 77 11.19 0.63 -13.53
CA ALA A 77 10.46 1.81 -14.00
C ALA A 77 11.46 2.90 -14.42
N GLN A 78 11.18 3.62 -15.51
CA GLN A 78 12.09 4.66 -16.05
C GLN A 78 11.48 6.06 -16.01
N THR A 79 10.20 6.16 -15.67
CA THR A 79 9.45 7.42 -15.66
C THR A 79 9.72 8.24 -14.39
N PRO A 80 9.53 9.57 -14.43
CA PRO A 80 9.74 10.44 -13.27
C PRO A 80 8.73 10.22 -12.14
N TRP A 81 7.58 9.60 -12.43
CA TRP A 81 6.54 9.30 -11.46
C TRP A 81 6.17 7.82 -11.47
N ILE A 82 5.87 7.28 -10.29
CA ILE A 82 5.44 5.89 -10.11
C ILE A 82 4.09 5.89 -9.39
N LEU A 83 3.14 5.14 -9.94
CA LEU A 83 1.88 4.80 -9.27
C LEU A 83 1.90 3.35 -8.84
N PHE A 84 2.17 3.09 -7.56
CA PHE A 84 1.92 1.77 -6.99
C PHE A 84 0.42 1.57 -6.88
N LEU A 85 -0.10 0.58 -7.58
CA LEU A 85 -1.53 0.28 -7.67
C LEU A 85 -1.77 -1.19 -7.34
N ASN A 86 -2.63 -1.47 -6.37
CA ASN A 86 -2.98 -2.86 -6.05
C ASN A 86 -3.69 -3.54 -7.23
N PRO A 87 -3.52 -4.86 -7.42
CA PRO A 87 -4.18 -5.58 -8.51
C PRO A 87 -5.72 -5.62 -8.39
N ASP A 88 -6.27 -5.37 -7.20
CA ASP A 88 -7.71 -5.22 -6.94
C ASP A 88 -8.20 -3.77 -6.93
N ALA A 89 -7.39 -2.84 -7.42
CA ALA A 89 -7.76 -1.44 -7.62
C ALA A 89 -8.06 -1.15 -9.10
N ARG A 90 -8.95 -0.21 -9.35
CA ARG A 90 -9.37 0.24 -10.70
C ARG A 90 -9.31 1.76 -10.75
N LEU A 91 -8.59 2.28 -11.73
CA LEU A 91 -8.58 3.71 -12.03
C LEU A 91 -9.91 4.12 -12.67
N THR A 92 -10.46 5.25 -12.29
CA THR A 92 -11.52 5.87 -13.11
C THR A 92 -10.89 6.65 -14.28
N ALA A 93 -11.66 6.90 -15.33
CA ALA A 93 -11.19 7.74 -16.45
C ALA A 93 -10.70 9.10 -15.92
N GLY A 94 -9.54 9.56 -16.41
CA GLY A 94 -8.93 10.82 -15.97
C GLY A 94 -8.21 10.78 -14.61
N ALA A 95 -8.10 9.62 -13.95
CA ALA A 95 -7.51 9.54 -12.62
C ALA A 95 -6.00 9.86 -12.59
N ILE A 96 -5.24 9.42 -13.60
CA ILE A 96 -3.80 9.73 -13.69
C ILE A 96 -3.61 11.20 -14.08
N GLU A 97 -4.39 11.72 -15.01
CA GLU A 97 -4.38 13.12 -15.40
C GLU A 97 -4.64 14.03 -14.20
N ALA A 98 -5.64 13.71 -13.38
CA ALA A 98 -5.94 14.44 -12.16
C ALA A 98 -4.80 14.38 -11.11
N LEU A 99 -4.04 13.26 -11.05
CA LEU A 99 -2.83 13.18 -10.23
C LEU A 99 -1.70 14.04 -10.78
N LEU A 100 -1.53 14.11 -12.10
CA LEU A 100 -0.55 14.99 -12.74
C LEU A 100 -0.88 16.46 -12.51
N GLU A 101 -2.15 16.86 -12.66
CA GLU A 101 -2.61 18.20 -12.34
C GLU A 101 -2.42 18.56 -10.86
N ALA A 102 -2.56 17.57 -9.96
CA ALA A 102 -2.32 17.79 -8.53
C ALA A 102 -0.84 18.12 -8.25
N ILE A 103 0.11 17.63 -9.06
CA ILE A 103 1.52 18.02 -8.95
C ILE A 103 1.68 19.52 -9.18
N ASP A 104 1.05 20.06 -10.24
CA ASP A 104 1.13 21.48 -10.58
C ASP A 104 0.49 22.35 -9.51
N ARG A 105 -0.64 21.90 -8.94
CA ARG A 105 -1.29 22.59 -7.81
C ARG A 105 -0.49 22.53 -6.51
N HIS A 106 0.35 21.51 -6.34
CA HIS A 106 1.13 21.24 -5.12
C HIS A 106 2.62 21.04 -5.43
N PRO A 107 3.38 22.06 -5.82
CA PRO A 107 4.78 21.93 -6.24
C PRO A 107 5.73 21.41 -5.14
N SER A 108 5.32 21.49 -3.85
CA SER A 108 6.02 20.86 -2.72
C SER A 108 5.57 19.41 -2.46
N GLY A 109 4.62 18.88 -3.24
CA GLY A 109 4.12 17.51 -3.14
C GLY A 109 5.16 16.51 -3.63
N VAL A 110 5.48 15.53 -2.79
CA VAL A 110 6.43 14.45 -3.12
C VAL A 110 5.73 13.12 -3.37
N ALA A 111 4.54 12.97 -2.80
CA ALA A 111 3.68 11.81 -3.02
C ALA A 111 2.21 12.17 -2.80
N PHE A 112 1.33 11.44 -3.50
CA PHE A 112 -0.10 11.73 -3.56
C PHE A 112 -0.92 10.45 -3.38
N ASN A 113 -2.10 10.56 -2.77
CA ASN A 113 -3.15 9.53 -2.85
C ASN A 113 -4.37 10.09 -3.59
N PRO A 114 -4.96 9.34 -4.52
CA PRO A 114 -6.28 9.63 -5.02
C PRO A 114 -7.34 9.42 -3.94
N ARG A 115 -8.57 9.85 -4.18
CA ARG A 115 -9.74 9.33 -3.48
C ARG A 115 -9.82 7.83 -3.72
N ILE A 116 -10.05 7.06 -2.67
CA ILE A 116 -10.22 5.62 -2.78
C ILE A 116 -11.64 5.28 -2.31
N SER A 117 -12.43 4.63 -3.16
CA SER A 117 -13.73 4.07 -2.79
C SER A 117 -13.60 2.57 -2.57
N ASN A 118 -14.33 2.03 -1.61
CA ASN A 118 -14.52 0.59 -1.48
C ASN A 118 -15.43 0.06 -2.59
N SER A 119 -15.51 -1.28 -2.74
CA SER A 119 -16.38 -1.93 -3.73
C SER A 119 -17.87 -1.63 -3.56
N ASP A 120 -18.30 -1.24 -2.37
CA ASP A 120 -19.67 -0.81 -2.06
C ASP A 120 -19.90 0.69 -2.29
N GLY A 121 -18.93 1.40 -2.87
CA GLY A 121 -18.96 2.85 -3.10
C GLY A 121 -18.66 3.69 -1.85
N SER A 122 -18.49 3.08 -0.69
CA SER A 122 -18.16 3.83 0.52
C SER A 122 -16.76 4.42 0.47
N GLU A 123 -16.58 5.56 1.17
CA GLU A 123 -15.31 6.27 1.22
C GLU A 123 -14.26 5.51 2.01
N TYR A 124 -13.08 5.31 1.41
CA TYR A 124 -11.90 4.90 2.13
C TYR A 124 -10.91 6.08 2.20
N PHE A 125 -10.56 6.46 3.42
CA PHE A 125 -9.57 7.51 3.67
C PHE A 125 -8.62 7.10 4.79
N LYS A 126 -7.31 7.04 4.48
CA LYS A 126 -6.28 6.72 5.47
C LYS A 126 -5.98 7.93 6.34
N ARG A 127 -6.86 8.18 7.31
CA ARG A 127 -6.86 9.35 8.19
C ARG A 127 -5.94 9.26 9.40
N ARG A 128 -5.37 8.08 9.67
CA ARG A 128 -4.57 7.80 10.87
C ARG A 128 -3.57 6.69 10.62
N SER A 129 -2.49 6.72 11.37
CA SER A 129 -1.53 5.64 11.50
C SER A 129 -1.20 5.40 12.96
N TRP A 130 -0.91 4.17 13.32
CA TRP A 130 -0.38 3.83 14.63
C TRP A 130 0.96 4.54 14.91
N LEU A 131 1.72 4.88 13.89
CA LEU A 131 3.00 5.58 13.99
C LEU A 131 2.85 7.07 14.32
N LEU A 132 1.65 7.62 14.26
CA LEU A 132 1.37 9.04 14.50
C LEU A 132 0.75 9.29 15.89
N PRO A 133 1.06 10.41 16.53
CA PRO A 133 0.32 10.85 17.71
C PRO A 133 -1.12 11.20 17.32
N ARG A 134 -2.08 10.98 18.24
CA ARG A 134 -3.51 11.20 17.98
C ARG A 134 -3.85 12.61 17.48
N ARG A 135 -3.10 13.63 17.91
CA ARG A 135 -3.29 15.04 17.45
C ARG A 135 -3.08 15.23 15.94
N ARG A 136 -2.39 14.30 15.28
CA ARG A 136 -2.19 14.30 13.82
C ARG A 136 -3.22 13.49 13.05
N TYR A 137 -4.21 12.90 13.72
CA TYR A 137 -5.28 12.17 13.05
C TYR A 137 -6.23 13.14 12.37
N MET A 138 -6.65 12.78 11.16
CA MET A 138 -7.61 13.55 10.38
C MET A 138 -9.05 13.13 10.66
N LYS A 139 -10.01 13.96 10.30
CA LYS A 139 -11.44 13.64 10.37
C LYS A 139 -11.78 12.45 9.49
N LYS A 140 -12.90 11.78 9.76
CA LYS A 140 -13.44 10.71 8.92
C LYS A 140 -14.04 11.32 7.65
N GLY A 141 -13.98 10.56 6.55
CA GLY A 141 -14.48 10.98 5.23
C GLY A 141 -13.37 11.62 4.39
N TRP A 142 -13.63 11.74 3.09
CA TRP A 142 -12.72 12.41 2.19
C TRP A 142 -12.64 13.91 2.46
N PRO A 143 -11.44 14.50 2.42
CA PRO A 143 -11.33 15.97 2.35
C PRO A 143 -12.10 16.55 1.16
N ALA A 144 -12.69 17.72 1.35
CA ALA A 144 -13.48 18.40 0.30
C ALA A 144 -12.62 19.00 -0.80
N VAL A 145 -11.32 19.21 -0.55
CA VAL A 145 -10.32 19.77 -1.47
C VAL A 145 -9.02 18.98 -1.35
N ASP A 146 -8.09 19.19 -2.27
CA ASP A 146 -6.72 18.71 -2.13
C ASP A 146 -6.18 19.10 -0.75
N THR A 147 -5.61 18.13 -0.03
CA THR A 147 -5.27 18.33 1.38
C THR A 147 -3.94 17.68 1.72
N VAL A 148 -3.08 18.40 2.42
CA VAL A 148 -1.86 17.82 3.00
C VAL A 148 -2.23 16.84 4.10
N VAL A 149 -1.76 15.60 3.98
CA VAL A 149 -2.11 14.49 4.87
C VAL A 149 -0.88 13.92 5.55
N PRO A 150 -1.02 13.31 6.73
CA PRO A 150 0.14 12.80 7.46
C PRO A 150 0.64 11.44 6.97
N VAL A 151 -0.18 10.67 6.27
CA VAL A 151 0.13 9.33 5.72
C VAL A 151 -0.72 9.06 4.49
N LEU A 152 -0.20 8.20 3.62
CA LEU A 152 -0.86 7.76 2.40
C LEU A 152 -1.18 6.26 2.47
N SER A 153 -2.17 5.81 1.70
CA SER A 153 -2.55 4.41 1.57
C SER A 153 -1.76 3.71 0.48
N GLY A 154 -1.27 2.51 0.75
CA GLY A 154 -0.59 1.67 -0.24
C GLY A 154 -1.49 1.10 -1.35
N ALA A 155 -2.82 1.25 -1.26
CA ALA A 155 -3.73 0.74 -2.29
C ALA A 155 -3.58 1.45 -3.66
N ALA A 156 -3.26 2.76 -3.62
CA ALA A 156 -2.92 3.58 -4.78
C ALA A 156 -1.97 4.69 -4.31
N PHE A 157 -0.67 4.49 -4.47
CA PHE A 157 0.37 5.37 -3.92
C PHE A 157 1.16 5.99 -5.08
N PHE A 158 0.90 7.26 -5.38
CA PHE A 158 1.57 7.99 -6.44
C PHE A 158 2.74 8.79 -5.87
N VAL A 159 3.94 8.65 -6.42
CA VAL A 159 5.16 9.21 -5.84
C VAL A 159 6.17 9.64 -6.89
N SER A 160 6.86 10.75 -6.63
CA SER A 160 8.04 11.13 -7.40
C SER A 160 9.13 10.05 -7.26
N ARG A 161 9.60 9.52 -8.39
CA ARG A 161 10.68 8.52 -8.41
C ARG A 161 11.92 9.03 -7.68
N GLN A 162 12.35 10.26 -7.99
CA GLN A 162 13.52 10.87 -7.33
C GLN A 162 13.37 10.88 -5.80
N LYS A 163 12.17 11.17 -5.27
CA LYS A 163 11.93 11.22 -3.83
C LYS A 163 11.78 9.82 -3.22
N PHE A 164 11.25 8.87 -3.98
CA PHE A 164 11.21 7.47 -3.60
C PHE A 164 12.62 6.89 -3.46
N ASP A 165 13.47 7.13 -4.45
CA ASP A 165 14.87 6.69 -4.45
C ASP A 165 15.68 7.38 -3.32
N ALA A 166 15.43 8.66 -3.06
CA ALA A 166 16.10 9.41 -1.99
C ALA A 166 15.80 8.91 -0.56
N VAL A 167 14.76 8.09 -0.39
CA VAL A 167 14.44 7.42 0.88
C VAL A 167 14.67 5.91 0.83
N ASP A 168 15.39 5.39 -0.18
CA ASP A 168 15.67 3.96 -0.40
C ASP A 168 14.39 3.11 -0.56
N GLY A 169 13.33 3.69 -1.12
CA GLY A 169 12.07 3.00 -1.38
C GLY A 169 11.35 2.50 -0.13
N PHE A 170 10.62 1.40 -0.26
CA PHE A 170 10.01 0.69 0.87
C PHE A 170 11.08 -0.02 1.70
N ASP A 171 10.91 -0.02 3.02
CA ASP A 171 11.83 -0.72 3.93
C ASP A 171 11.72 -2.26 3.75
N PRO A 172 12.79 -2.95 3.32
CA PRO A 172 12.76 -4.38 3.06
C PRO A 172 12.60 -5.24 4.31
N ALA A 173 12.72 -4.70 5.51
CA ALA A 173 12.47 -5.41 6.76
C ALA A 173 10.97 -5.55 7.06
N ILE A 174 10.11 -4.80 6.36
CA ILE A 174 8.66 -4.84 6.52
C ILE A 174 8.06 -5.76 5.45
N PHE A 175 7.63 -6.95 5.86
CA PHE A 175 7.03 -7.90 4.92
C PHE A 175 5.61 -7.50 4.49
N LEU A 176 4.76 -7.12 5.45
CA LEU A 176 3.36 -6.76 5.19
C LEU A 176 2.79 -5.91 6.31
N TYR A 177 2.00 -4.89 5.96
CA TYR A 177 1.42 -3.85 6.81
C TYR A 177 2.44 -2.88 7.42
N HIS A 178 2.04 -1.64 7.55
CA HIS A 178 2.84 -0.50 8.00
C HIS A 178 3.97 -0.06 7.05
N GLU A 179 4.19 -0.74 5.92
CA GLU A 179 5.16 -0.33 4.89
C GLU A 179 4.80 1.03 4.27
N ASP A 180 3.51 1.25 4.01
CA ASP A 180 2.99 2.52 3.49
C ASP A 180 3.03 3.65 4.54
N ASP A 181 2.79 3.33 5.81
CA ASP A 181 2.97 4.24 6.92
C ASP A 181 4.45 4.65 7.08
N ASP A 182 5.37 3.68 7.06
CA ASP A 182 6.81 3.91 7.16
C ASP A 182 7.32 4.78 6.01
N LEU A 183 6.97 4.42 4.77
CA LEU A 183 7.35 5.18 3.58
C LEU A 183 6.79 6.61 3.64
N SER A 184 5.52 6.76 4.00
CA SER A 184 4.89 8.09 4.17
C SER A 184 5.66 8.97 5.14
N LEU A 185 6.07 8.43 6.29
CA LEU A 185 6.81 9.21 7.30
C LEU A 185 8.22 9.59 6.85
N ARG A 186 8.86 8.76 6.00
CA ARG A 186 10.18 9.09 5.43
C ARG A 186 10.06 10.15 4.33
N LEU A 187 9.10 10.00 3.41
CA LEU A 187 8.83 10.97 2.35
C LEU A 187 8.37 12.33 2.89
N ALA A 188 7.61 12.36 3.98
CA ALA A 188 7.17 13.60 4.62
C ALA A 188 8.30 14.49 5.16
N LYS A 189 9.54 13.98 5.22
CA LYS A 189 10.74 14.76 5.53
C LYS A 189 11.30 15.49 4.31
N LEU A 190 10.90 15.07 3.11
CA LEU A 190 11.38 15.61 1.83
C LEU A 190 10.37 16.56 1.17
N GLY A 191 9.11 16.55 1.60
CA GLY A 191 8.04 17.38 1.05
C GLY A 191 6.66 16.98 1.54
N GLN A 192 5.63 17.53 0.93
CA GLN A 192 4.24 17.29 1.33
C GLN A 192 3.71 15.96 0.80
N LEU A 193 2.89 15.30 1.62
CA LEU A 193 2.03 14.20 1.19
C LEU A 193 0.64 14.78 0.95
N VAL A 194 0.06 14.53 -0.22
CA VAL A 194 -1.17 15.19 -0.64
C VAL A 194 -2.25 14.17 -0.94
N PHE A 195 -3.44 14.39 -0.43
CA PHE A 195 -4.66 13.77 -0.91
C PHE A 195 -5.17 14.56 -2.11
N ALA A 196 -5.18 13.95 -3.29
CA ALA A 196 -5.65 14.55 -4.55
C ALA A 196 -7.13 14.24 -4.74
N ARG A 197 -7.97 15.25 -4.58
CA ARG A 197 -9.43 15.09 -4.54
C ARG A 197 -10.04 14.64 -5.87
N ASP A 198 -9.53 15.13 -6.98
CA ASP A 198 -10.15 14.90 -8.28
C ASP A 198 -9.78 13.55 -8.90
N ALA A 199 -8.68 12.95 -8.48
CA ALA A 199 -8.33 11.59 -8.84
C ALA A 199 -9.17 10.57 -8.05
N LEU A 200 -9.75 9.58 -8.72
CA LEU A 200 -10.57 8.55 -8.09
C LEU A 200 -10.11 7.14 -8.49
N VAL A 201 -10.01 6.27 -7.48
CA VAL A 201 -9.69 4.85 -7.62
C VAL A 201 -10.72 4.03 -6.84
N SER A 202 -11.32 3.03 -7.46
CA SER A 202 -12.11 2.04 -6.74
C SER A 202 -11.22 0.88 -6.29
N HIS A 203 -11.39 0.40 -5.07
CA HIS A 203 -10.59 -0.66 -4.48
C HIS A 203 -11.47 -1.72 -3.84
N ALA A 204 -11.41 -2.93 -4.38
CA ALA A 204 -12.17 -4.06 -3.85
C ALA A 204 -11.48 -4.66 -2.60
N ALA A 205 -11.37 -3.86 -1.54
CA ALA A 205 -10.62 -4.14 -0.32
C ALA A 205 -10.69 -5.62 0.13
N GLY A 206 -9.57 -6.33 0.05
CA GLY A 206 -9.40 -7.69 0.56
C GLY A 206 -9.83 -8.80 -0.40
N HIS A 207 -10.08 -8.52 -1.67
CA HIS A 207 -10.34 -9.54 -2.70
C HIS A 207 -9.04 -10.12 -3.29
N SER A 208 -7.91 -9.42 -3.19
CA SER A 208 -6.58 -9.89 -3.60
C SER A 208 -6.05 -11.08 -2.77
N SER A 209 -6.69 -11.43 -1.65
CA SER A 209 -6.32 -12.59 -0.84
C SER A 209 -7.54 -13.16 -0.16
N GLY A 210 -7.73 -14.48 -0.23
CA GLY A 210 -8.86 -15.20 0.34
C GLY A 210 -9.14 -14.89 1.82
N ARG A 211 -10.33 -15.27 2.30
CA ARG A 211 -10.80 -14.99 3.67
C ARG A 211 -10.67 -16.19 4.61
N SER A 212 -9.71 -17.11 4.39
CA SER A 212 -9.54 -18.28 5.26
C SER A 212 -8.93 -17.94 6.63
N PRO A 213 -9.09 -18.83 7.64
CA PRO A 213 -8.41 -18.69 8.93
C PRO A 213 -6.88 -18.65 8.80
N GLU A 214 -6.29 -19.43 7.91
CA GLU A 214 -4.85 -19.50 7.67
C GLU A 214 -4.30 -18.16 7.16
N ILE A 215 -4.99 -17.55 6.20
CA ILE A 215 -4.64 -16.22 5.67
C ILE A 215 -4.81 -15.15 6.76
N ALA A 216 -5.85 -15.24 7.58
CA ALA A 216 -6.05 -14.32 8.69
C ALA A 216 -4.93 -14.43 9.73
N ARG A 217 -4.47 -15.66 10.03
CA ARG A 217 -3.34 -15.94 10.91
C ARG A 217 -2.03 -15.37 10.38
N LEU A 218 -1.72 -15.64 9.09
CA LEU A 218 -0.51 -15.14 8.44
C LEU A 218 -0.46 -13.63 8.42
N LYS A 219 -1.54 -12.98 7.97
CA LYS A 219 -1.64 -11.52 7.95
C LYS A 219 -1.46 -10.90 9.33
N ALA A 220 -2.08 -11.48 10.34
CA ALA A 220 -1.98 -10.97 11.71
C ALA A 220 -0.59 -11.16 12.30
N PHE A 221 0.09 -12.25 11.96
CA PHE A 221 1.47 -12.52 12.34
C PHE A 221 2.41 -11.40 11.83
N HIS A 222 2.37 -11.13 10.55
CA HIS A 222 3.20 -10.07 9.96
C HIS A 222 2.80 -8.67 10.44
N MET A 223 1.51 -8.43 10.65
CA MET A 223 1.04 -7.16 11.21
C MET A 223 1.64 -6.88 12.60
N ALA A 224 1.75 -7.90 13.47
CA ALA A 224 2.35 -7.72 14.78
C ALA A 224 3.85 -7.46 14.69
N GLN A 225 4.56 -8.20 13.83
CA GLN A 225 6.00 -8.00 13.59
C GLN A 225 6.29 -6.60 13.07
N SER A 226 5.60 -6.21 11.99
CA SER A 226 5.76 -4.89 11.36
C SER A 226 5.40 -3.76 12.33
N ARG A 227 4.37 -3.96 13.17
CA ARG A 227 3.98 -2.98 14.20
C ARG A 227 5.08 -2.75 15.23
N ILE A 228 5.72 -3.80 15.73
CA ILE A 228 6.83 -3.67 16.68
C ILE A 228 8.03 -3.03 16.01
N TYR A 229 8.44 -3.53 14.85
CA TYR A 229 9.58 -3.02 14.09
C TYR A 229 9.44 -1.54 13.77
N THR A 230 8.34 -1.15 13.11
CA THR A 230 8.10 0.26 12.75
C THR A 230 7.92 1.14 13.97
N GLY A 231 7.33 0.61 15.03
CA GLY A 231 7.20 1.32 16.31
C GLY A 231 8.55 1.66 16.94
N ILE A 232 9.51 0.74 16.92
CA ILE A 232 10.89 0.97 17.37
C ILE A 232 11.57 1.98 16.45
N LYS A 233 11.54 1.75 15.12
CA LYS A 233 12.15 2.60 14.09
C LYS A 233 11.69 4.06 14.20
N HIS A 234 10.39 4.29 14.42
CA HIS A 234 9.79 5.62 14.54
C HIS A 234 9.63 6.12 15.99
N ARG A 235 10.36 5.50 16.94
CA ARG A 235 10.44 5.91 18.34
C ARG A 235 9.07 6.08 19.01
N ARG A 236 8.14 5.15 18.71
CA ARG A 236 6.85 5.11 19.42
C ARG A 236 7.05 4.66 20.87
N PRO A 237 6.29 5.23 21.83
CA PRO A 237 6.39 4.78 23.21
C PRO A 237 5.93 3.33 23.34
N LEU A 238 6.72 2.52 24.02
CA LEU A 238 6.43 1.14 24.41
C LEU A 238 5.82 0.27 23.28
N PRO A 239 6.45 0.17 22.08
CA PRO A 239 5.84 -0.50 20.94
C PRO A 239 5.58 -1.99 21.18
N ARG A 240 6.46 -2.67 21.91
CA ARG A 240 6.29 -4.08 22.31
C ARG A 240 5.08 -4.21 23.24
N LEU A 241 5.05 -3.46 24.36
CA LEU A 241 3.95 -3.53 25.32
C LEU A 241 2.59 -3.22 24.67
N SER A 242 2.49 -2.17 23.86
CA SER A 242 1.25 -1.81 23.19
C SER A 242 0.78 -2.87 22.20
N THR A 243 1.71 -3.62 21.58
CA THR A 243 1.37 -4.73 20.69
C THR A 243 0.88 -5.95 21.49
N PHE A 244 1.48 -6.25 22.65
CA PHE A 244 0.97 -7.31 23.55
C PHE A 244 -0.41 -6.96 24.12
N VAL A 245 -0.65 -5.72 24.52
CA VAL A 245 -1.99 -5.26 24.96
C VAL A 245 -3.02 -5.46 23.83
N GLN A 246 -2.65 -5.17 22.60
CA GLN A 246 -3.52 -5.44 21.43
C GLN A 246 -3.74 -6.93 21.21
N ALA A 247 -2.70 -7.77 21.35
CA ALA A 247 -2.83 -9.23 21.24
C ALA A 247 -3.81 -9.76 22.29
N PHE A 248 -3.68 -9.33 23.53
CA PHE A 248 -4.57 -9.70 24.62
C PHE A 248 -6.02 -9.26 24.33
N ALA A 249 -6.23 -8.04 23.88
CA ALA A 249 -7.55 -7.54 23.49
C ALA A 249 -8.20 -8.36 22.35
N LEU A 250 -7.40 -8.86 21.39
CA LEU A 250 -7.89 -9.75 20.33
C LEU A 250 -8.31 -11.10 20.86
N ILE A 251 -7.57 -11.66 21.83
CA ILE A 251 -7.86 -12.95 22.48
C ILE A 251 -9.14 -12.83 23.33
N MET A 252 -9.26 -11.76 24.11
CA MET A 252 -10.39 -11.51 25.01
C MET A 252 -11.65 -11.02 24.29
N SER A 253 -11.58 -10.79 22.98
CA SER A 253 -12.74 -10.34 22.21
C SER A 253 -13.83 -11.41 22.19
N PRO A 254 -15.08 -11.14 22.63
CA PRO A 254 -16.19 -12.11 22.59
C PRO A 254 -16.41 -12.73 21.21
N SER A 255 -16.14 -11.95 20.17
CA SER A 255 -16.27 -12.41 18.80
C SER A 255 -15.22 -13.48 18.39
N ALA A 256 -14.15 -13.67 19.14
CA ALA A 256 -13.22 -14.77 18.94
C ALA A 256 -13.83 -16.12 19.33
N LEU A 257 -14.79 -16.15 20.27
CA LEU A 257 -15.51 -17.37 20.67
C LEU A 257 -16.30 -17.98 19.50
N PHE A 258 -16.89 -17.12 18.65
CA PHE A 258 -17.83 -17.52 17.60
C PHE A 258 -17.21 -17.57 16.19
N SER A 259 -15.91 -17.27 16.02
CA SER A 259 -15.28 -17.20 14.69
C SER A 259 -13.90 -17.83 14.67
N ALA A 260 -13.75 -18.94 13.94
CA ALA A 260 -12.46 -19.60 13.70
C ALA A 260 -11.43 -18.62 13.09
N ARG A 261 -11.85 -17.76 12.16
CA ARG A 261 -11.02 -16.73 11.54
C ARG A 261 -10.51 -15.72 12.57
N ARG A 262 -11.35 -15.29 13.52
CA ARG A 262 -10.93 -14.33 14.57
C ARG A 262 -9.99 -14.99 15.58
N ARG A 263 -10.19 -16.25 15.95
CA ARG A 263 -9.25 -17.01 16.76
C ARG A 263 -7.89 -17.15 16.07
N ALA A 264 -7.90 -17.52 14.79
CA ALA A 264 -6.69 -17.61 13.98
C ALA A 264 -5.94 -16.26 13.88
N LYS A 265 -6.68 -15.16 13.71
CA LYS A 265 -6.12 -13.79 13.74
C LYS A 265 -5.46 -13.50 15.10
N ALA A 266 -6.13 -13.77 16.22
CA ALA A 266 -5.58 -13.52 17.56
C ALA A 266 -4.31 -14.35 17.81
N ALA A 267 -4.33 -15.64 17.47
CA ALA A 267 -3.19 -16.55 17.59
C ALA A 267 -2.00 -16.08 16.71
N GLY A 268 -2.26 -15.71 15.46
CA GLY A 268 -1.23 -15.18 14.55
C GLY A 268 -0.60 -13.89 15.08
N PHE A 269 -1.42 -12.96 15.56
CA PHE A 269 -0.94 -11.69 16.09
C PHE A 269 -0.08 -11.88 17.35
N LEU A 270 -0.51 -12.75 18.29
CA LEU A 270 0.28 -13.09 19.48
C LEU A 270 1.61 -13.74 19.09
N LYS A 271 1.58 -14.75 18.19
CA LYS A 271 2.80 -15.42 17.71
C LYS A 271 3.78 -14.41 17.10
N GLY A 272 3.32 -13.52 16.23
CA GLY A 272 4.15 -12.47 15.63
C GLY A 272 4.76 -11.52 16.66
N ALA A 273 4.00 -11.15 17.70
CA ALA A 273 4.49 -10.32 18.80
C ALA A 273 5.58 -11.03 19.62
N VAL A 274 5.40 -12.32 19.94
CA VAL A 274 6.37 -13.12 20.70
C VAL A 274 7.67 -13.29 19.90
N GLU A 275 7.60 -13.72 18.64
CA GLU A 275 8.80 -13.92 17.82
C GLU A 275 9.58 -12.62 17.56
N SER A 276 8.93 -11.46 17.62
CA SER A 276 9.62 -10.17 17.51
C SER A 276 10.45 -9.79 18.74
N ILE A 277 10.35 -10.53 19.85
CA ILE A 277 11.22 -10.35 21.02
C ILE A 277 12.57 -11.02 20.79
N THR A 278 12.54 -12.20 20.16
CA THR A 278 13.73 -13.04 19.95
C THR A 278 14.54 -12.63 18.73
N ARG A 279 13.90 -11.97 17.75
CA ARG A 279 14.59 -11.34 16.61
C ARG A 279 15.02 -9.94 17.03
N GLN A 280 16.28 -9.78 17.40
CA GLN A 280 16.88 -8.43 17.49
C GLN A 280 16.87 -7.79 16.10
N PRO A 281 16.59 -6.49 16.00
CA PRO A 281 16.65 -5.73 14.75
C PRO A 281 18.07 -5.71 14.18
#